data_ad42d7fd6be358687de5e0068dbc52ac
#
_entry.id   ad42d7fd6be358687de5e0068dbc52ac
#
_cell.length_a   1.000
_cell.length_b   1.000
_cell.length_c   1.000
_cell.angle_alpha   90.00
_cell.angle_beta   90.00
_cell.angle_gamma   90.00
#
_symmetry.space_group_name_H-M   'P 1'
#
loop_
_entity.id
_entity.type
_entity.pdbx_description
1 polymer ?
#
loop_
_entity_poly.entity_id
_entity_poly.type
_entity_poly.pdbx_seq_one_letter_code
_entity_poly.pdbx_strand_id
1 'polypeptide(L)'
;ELADPTWDFDAAFKLFTTEFRLPLDARTSVRGTRTGELISRCIVETGTSSYYTALAEACDEPVLVQLCRKIAADELRHYKLFYDHMRRYLAAERLGPIARLRAGLGRIVETQDDELACAYHAANAADRPYDRRTFARAYSGRAYSIYRDRHVDRGVAMVFKAVGLNPQSRLQRFAARLGYWFLSSHAARLARANA
;
A
#
# COMPACT_ATOMS: atom_id res chain seq x y z
N GLU A 1 22.18 -0.98 -8.78
CA GLU A 1 23.53 -1.16 -9.35
C GLU A 1 23.57 -2.16 -10.52
N LEU A 2 22.86 -3.29 -10.46
CA LEU A 2 22.82 -4.24 -11.58
C LEU A 2 21.98 -3.77 -12.76
N ALA A 3 20.87 -3.05 -12.48
CA ALA A 3 19.98 -2.53 -13.51
C ALA A 3 20.40 -1.14 -14.02
N ASP A 4 20.96 -0.31 -13.14
CA ASP A 4 21.47 1.02 -13.44
C ASP A 4 22.72 1.30 -12.58
N PRO A 5 23.91 1.08 -13.12
CA PRO A 5 25.16 1.31 -12.39
C PRO A 5 25.44 2.79 -12.09
N THR A 6 24.70 3.72 -12.68
CA THR A 6 24.84 5.17 -12.42
C THR A 6 23.97 5.63 -11.24
N TRP A 7 23.03 4.78 -10.79
CA TRP A 7 22.14 5.10 -9.68
C TRP A 7 22.78 4.75 -8.32
N ASP A 8 22.93 5.75 -7.47
CA ASP A 8 23.52 5.63 -6.15
C ASP A 8 22.42 5.32 -5.10
N PHE A 9 22.28 4.01 -4.78
CA PHE A 9 21.34 3.55 -3.76
C PHE A 9 21.63 4.14 -2.38
N ASP A 10 22.89 4.21 -1.97
CA ASP A 10 23.27 4.66 -0.63
C ASP A 10 22.96 6.14 -0.44
N ALA A 11 23.21 6.96 -1.45
CA ALA A 11 22.86 8.37 -1.44
C ALA A 11 21.33 8.57 -1.38
N ALA A 12 20.57 7.85 -2.19
CA ALA A 12 19.11 7.93 -2.20
C ALA A 12 18.51 7.45 -0.86
N PHE A 13 19.00 6.34 -0.30
CA PHE A 13 18.57 5.83 0.98
C PHE A 13 18.90 6.77 2.14
N LYS A 14 20.09 7.37 2.12
CA LYS A 14 20.49 8.37 3.11
C LYS A 14 19.60 9.61 3.05
N LEU A 15 19.27 10.10 1.85
CA LEU A 15 18.36 11.23 1.66
C LEU A 15 16.97 10.90 2.22
N PHE A 16 16.41 9.75 1.84
CA PHE A 16 15.11 9.30 2.34
C PHE A 16 15.07 9.23 3.87
N THR A 17 16.05 8.57 4.51
CA THR A 17 16.09 8.42 5.97
C THR A 17 16.37 9.73 6.72
N THR A 18 16.88 10.74 6.06
CA THR A 18 17.08 12.10 6.60
C THR A 18 15.78 12.91 6.54
N GLU A 19 15.07 12.84 5.44
CA GLU A 19 13.83 13.58 5.20
C GLU A 19 12.62 12.95 5.89
N PHE A 20 12.55 11.61 5.92
CA PHE A 20 11.45 10.88 6.53
C PHE A 20 11.87 10.18 7.83
N ARG A 21 11.31 10.63 8.96
CA ARG A 21 11.55 10.05 10.27
C ARG A 21 10.27 9.54 10.92
N LEU A 22 10.28 8.26 11.31
CA LEU A 22 9.21 7.71 12.14
C LEU A 22 9.36 8.19 13.59
N PRO A 23 8.27 8.56 14.29
CA PRO A 23 8.31 8.86 15.71
C PRO A 23 8.61 7.58 16.52
N LEU A 24 9.82 7.44 17.02
CA LEU A 24 10.27 6.26 17.77
C LEU A 24 9.80 6.23 19.23
N ASP A 25 9.23 7.33 19.72
CA ASP A 25 8.75 7.52 21.11
C ASP A 25 7.26 7.24 21.30
N ALA A 26 6.55 6.86 20.24
CA ALA A 26 5.14 6.52 20.30
C ALA A 26 4.90 5.27 21.17
N ARG A 27 4.26 5.47 22.36
CA ARG A 27 3.97 4.40 23.31
C ARG A 27 2.61 3.74 23.12
N THR A 28 1.74 4.32 22.33
CA THR A 28 0.37 3.85 22.09
C THR A 28 0.05 3.86 20.61
N SER A 29 -0.73 2.86 20.17
CA SER A 29 -1.25 2.82 18.81
C SER A 29 -2.34 3.89 18.62
N VAL A 30 -2.30 4.60 17.50
CA VAL A 30 -3.37 5.52 17.05
C VAL A 30 -4.71 4.79 16.82
N ARG A 31 -4.69 3.45 16.76
CA ARG A 31 -5.89 2.60 16.61
C ARG A 31 -6.55 2.25 17.94
N GLY A 32 -5.93 2.57 19.07
CA GLY A 32 -6.45 2.39 20.41
C GLY A 32 -6.57 0.93 20.91
N THR A 33 -6.52 -0.08 20.01
CA THR A 33 -6.64 -1.49 20.35
C THR A 33 -5.67 -2.35 19.54
N ARG A 34 -5.30 -3.53 20.06
CA ARG A 34 -4.45 -4.50 19.33
C ARG A 34 -5.17 -5.03 18.09
N THR A 35 -6.47 -5.29 18.20
CA THR A 35 -7.31 -5.70 17.05
C THR A 35 -7.28 -4.63 15.95
N GLY A 36 -7.46 -3.35 16.30
CA GLY A 36 -7.42 -2.25 15.35
C GLY A 36 -6.05 -2.10 14.67
N GLU A 37 -4.97 -2.24 15.43
CA GLU A 37 -3.60 -2.24 14.90
C GLU A 37 -3.38 -3.39 13.91
N LEU A 38 -3.79 -4.61 14.26
CA LEU A 38 -3.61 -5.77 13.39
C LEU A 38 -4.50 -5.72 12.13
N ILE A 39 -5.69 -5.11 12.21
CA ILE A 39 -6.49 -4.78 11.02
C ILE A 39 -5.70 -3.84 10.11
N SER A 40 -5.10 -2.77 10.67
CA SER A 40 -4.29 -1.84 9.91
C SER A 40 -3.09 -2.51 9.24
N ARG A 41 -2.42 -3.45 9.93
CA ARG A 41 -1.35 -4.28 9.35
C ARG A 41 -1.87 -5.11 8.17
N CYS A 42 -3.02 -5.79 8.32
CA CYS A 42 -3.64 -6.51 7.22
C CYS A 42 -3.91 -5.62 5.99
N ILE A 43 -4.28 -4.35 6.19
CA ILE A 43 -4.48 -3.39 5.09
C ILE A 43 -3.17 -3.06 4.38
N VAL A 44 -2.08 -2.87 5.13
CA VAL A 44 -0.74 -2.65 4.56
C VAL A 44 -0.33 -3.82 3.68
N GLU A 45 -0.36 -5.05 4.23
CA GLU A 45 0.04 -6.26 3.50
C GLU A 45 -0.84 -6.52 2.26
N THR A 46 -2.11 -6.10 2.33
CA THR A 46 -3.01 -6.15 1.15
C THR A 46 -2.52 -5.20 0.06
N GLY A 47 -2.16 -3.97 0.42
CA GLY A 47 -1.65 -2.96 -0.50
C GLY A 47 -0.34 -3.41 -1.16
N THR A 48 0.65 -3.81 -0.36
CA THR A 48 1.97 -4.24 -0.83
C THR A 48 1.91 -5.50 -1.68
N SER A 49 1.16 -6.53 -1.25
CA SER A 49 1.00 -7.75 -2.06
C SER A 49 0.32 -7.48 -3.41
N SER A 50 -0.68 -6.59 -3.44
CA SER A 50 -1.36 -6.19 -4.68
C SER A 50 -0.43 -5.39 -5.60
N TYR A 51 0.36 -4.47 -5.03
CA TYR A 51 1.31 -3.66 -5.77
C TYR A 51 2.41 -4.51 -6.42
N TYR A 52 3.08 -5.36 -5.65
CA TYR A 52 4.13 -6.23 -6.18
C TYR A 52 3.60 -7.26 -7.18
N THR A 53 2.35 -7.73 -7.02
CA THR A 53 1.70 -8.56 -8.03
C THR A 53 1.50 -7.78 -9.33
N ALA A 54 0.97 -6.55 -9.27
CA ALA A 54 0.75 -5.71 -10.42
C ALA A 54 2.06 -5.33 -11.12
N LEU A 55 3.11 -5.03 -10.35
CA LEU A 55 4.44 -4.72 -10.86
C LEU A 55 5.08 -5.91 -11.58
N ALA A 56 4.99 -7.12 -10.99
CA ALA A 56 5.48 -8.34 -11.61
C ALA A 56 4.78 -8.68 -12.94
N GLU A 57 3.53 -8.26 -13.11
CA GLU A 57 2.76 -8.47 -14.35
C GLU A 57 2.95 -7.37 -15.39
N ALA A 58 3.45 -6.20 -14.98
CA ALA A 58 3.70 -5.07 -15.86
C ALA A 58 5.17 -4.94 -16.29
N CYS A 59 6.06 -5.73 -15.69
CA CYS A 59 7.51 -5.68 -15.94
C CYS A 59 7.94 -6.84 -16.82
N ASP A 60 8.87 -6.58 -17.74
CA ASP A 60 9.46 -7.59 -18.64
C ASP A 60 10.84 -8.06 -18.17
N GLU A 61 11.44 -7.41 -17.14
CA GLU A 61 12.77 -7.80 -16.61
C GLU A 61 12.64 -9.03 -15.69
N PRO A 62 13.28 -10.19 -16.04
CA PRO A 62 13.01 -11.46 -15.36
C PRO A 62 13.37 -11.50 -13.88
N VAL A 63 14.46 -10.83 -13.47
CA VAL A 63 14.92 -10.82 -12.07
C VAL A 63 13.93 -9.99 -11.23
N LEU A 64 13.51 -8.82 -11.72
CA LEU A 64 12.52 -7.98 -11.05
C LEU A 64 11.16 -8.68 -10.95
N VAL A 65 10.72 -9.36 -12.02
CA VAL A 65 9.49 -10.17 -12.01
C VAL A 65 9.57 -11.25 -10.91
N GLN A 66 10.69 -11.99 -10.83
CA GLN A 66 10.86 -13.03 -9.83
C GLN A 66 10.89 -12.45 -8.41
N LEU A 67 11.60 -11.34 -8.22
CA LEU A 67 11.69 -10.65 -6.93
C LEU A 67 10.31 -10.18 -6.46
N CYS A 68 9.57 -9.48 -7.33
CA CYS A 68 8.23 -8.97 -7.01
C CYS A 68 7.25 -10.11 -6.67
N ARG A 69 7.32 -11.24 -7.38
CA ARG A 69 6.49 -12.42 -7.05
C ARG A 69 6.82 -13.00 -5.68
N LYS A 70 8.10 -13.06 -5.31
CA LYS A 70 8.52 -13.53 -3.98
C LYS A 70 8.03 -12.57 -2.89
N ILE A 71 8.24 -11.27 -3.05
CA ILE A 71 7.77 -10.25 -2.10
C ILE A 71 6.23 -10.35 -1.97
N ALA A 72 5.49 -10.38 -3.07
CA ALA A 72 4.03 -10.49 -3.03
C ALA A 72 3.55 -11.75 -2.25
N ALA A 73 4.28 -12.86 -2.37
CA ALA A 73 3.98 -14.08 -1.63
C ALA A 73 4.30 -13.95 -0.13
N ASP A 74 5.38 -13.24 0.23
CA ASP A 74 5.74 -12.98 1.62
C ASP A 74 4.71 -12.05 2.28
N GLU A 75 4.26 -10.99 1.60
CA GLU A 75 3.21 -10.10 2.10
C GLU A 75 1.88 -10.83 2.36
N LEU A 76 1.56 -11.84 1.57
CA LEU A 76 0.40 -12.70 1.84
C LEU A 76 0.59 -13.59 3.09
N ARG A 77 1.83 -14.03 3.38
CA ARG A 77 2.13 -14.75 4.63
C ARG A 77 2.04 -13.82 5.83
N HIS A 78 2.54 -12.57 5.71
CA HIS A 78 2.40 -11.54 6.72
C HIS A 78 0.91 -11.21 6.97
N TYR A 79 0.12 -11.00 5.91
CA TYR A 79 -1.32 -10.83 6.03
C TYR A 79 -1.97 -11.97 6.84
N LYS A 80 -1.63 -13.22 6.50
CA LYS A 80 -2.17 -14.38 7.21
C LYS A 80 -1.78 -14.38 8.69
N LEU A 81 -0.51 -14.09 8.99
CA LEU A 81 0.00 -13.99 10.35
C LEU A 81 -0.78 -12.93 11.15
N PHE A 82 -0.88 -11.72 10.63
CA PHE A 82 -1.60 -10.62 11.30
C PHE A 82 -3.09 -10.92 11.42
N TYR A 83 -3.71 -11.52 10.42
CA TYR A 83 -5.11 -11.91 10.45
C TYR A 83 -5.41 -12.97 11.52
N ASP A 84 -4.57 -13.98 11.64
CA ASP A 84 -4.74 -15.04 12.64
C ASP A 84 -4.58 -14.49 14.07
N HIS A 85 -3.60 -13.60 14.29
CA HIS A 85 -3.44 -12.90 15.56
C HIS A 85 -4.59 -11.93 15.85
N MET A 86 -5.02 -11.16 14.85
CA MET A 86 -6.16 -10.26 14.95
C MET A 86 -7.42 -10.99 15.46
N ARG A 87 -7.70 -12.18 14.92
CA ARG A 87 -8.85 -12.97 15.37
C ARG A 87 -8.77 -13.36 16.84
N ARG A 88 -7.58 -13.66 17.38
CA ARG A 88 -7.37 -13.96 18.80
C ARG A 88 -7.68 -12.74 19.68
N TYR A 89 -7.13 -11.56 19.32
CA TYR A 89 -7.41 -10.34 20.06
C TYR A 89 -8.85 -9.87 19.91
N LEU A 90 -9.48 -10.05 18.74
CA LEU A 90 -10.87 -9.69 18.53
C LEU A 90 -11.81 -10.48 19.48
N ALA A 91 -11.50 -11.75 19.74
CA ALA A 91 -12.28 -12.56 20.69
C ALA A 91 -12.20 -12.00 22.13
N ALA A 92 -11.05 -11.45 22.53
CA ALA A 92 -10.83 -10.86 23.85
C ALA A 92 -11.35 -9.42 23.95
N GLU A 93 -11.03 -8.57 22.96
CA GLU A 93 -11.35 -7.13 22.96
C GLU A 93 -12.78 -6.83 22.50
N ARG A 94 -13.45 -7.76 21.80
CA ARG A 94 -14.82 -7.65 21.31
C ARG A 94 -15.07 -6.38 20.47
N LEU A 95 -14.08 -5.98 19.66
CA LEU A 95 -14.17 -4.77 18.83
C LEU A 95 -15.36 -4.87 17.85
N GLY A 96 -16.29 -3.92 17.94
CA GLY A 96 -17.51 -3.92 17.12
C GLY A 96 -17.26 -3.70 15.62
N PRO A 97 -18.21 -4.05 14.74
CA PRO A 97 -18.05 -3.96 13.28
C PRO A 97 -17.68 -2.55 12.79
N ILE A 98 -18.32 -1.52 13.35
CA ILE A 98 -18.06 -0.12 12.96
C ILE A 98 -16.63 0.29 13.32
N ALA A 99 -16.14 -0.09 14.50
CA ALA A 99 -14.79 0.23 14.92
C ALA A 99 -13.73 -0.48 14.04
N ARG A 100 -13.99 -1.74 13.66
CA ARG A 100 -13.14 -2.48 12.70
C ARG A 100 -13.11 -1.81 11.33
N LEU A 101 -14.27 -1.39 10.84
CA LEU A 101 -14.37 -0.66 9.57
C LEU A 101 -13.61 0.67 9.63
N ARG A 102 -13.76 1.43 10.72
CA ARG A 102 -13.01 2.68 10.93
C ARG A 102 -11.49 2.46 10.96
N ALA A 103 -11.03 1.40 11.63
CA ALA A 103 -9.59 1.05 11.65
C ALA A 103 -9.07 0.77 10.24
N GLY A 104 -9.81 -0.02 9.44
CA GLY A 104 -9.43 -0.33 8.05
C GLY A 104 -9.46 0.89 7.14
N LEU A 105 -10.55 1.66 7.14
CA LEU A 105 -10.69 2.87 6.31
C LEU A 105 -9.66 3.94 6.70
N GLY A 106 -9.43 4.15 8.00
CA GLY A 106 -8.41 5.08 8.48
C GLY A 106 -7.03 4.74 7.92
N ARG A 107 -6.66 3.45 7.89
CA ARG A 107 -5.37 3.05 7.31
C ARG A 107 -5.31 3.28 5.80
N ILE A 108 -6.40 3.05 5.07
CA ILE A 108 -6.44 3.34 3.61
C ILE A 108 -6.23 4.84 3.34
N VAL A 109 -6.83 5.71 4.14
CA VAL A 109 -6.64 7.17 3.99
C VAL A 109 -5.19 7.58 4.31
N GLU A 110 -4.58 6.97 5.31
CA GLU A 110 -3.18 7.22 5.70
C GLU A 110 -2.15 6.71 4.68
N THR A 111 -2.49 5.77 3.78
CA THR A 111 -1.57 5.34 2.72
C THR A 111 -1.23 6.44 1.69
N GLN A 112 -1.86 7.60 1.79
CA GLN A 112 -1.46 8.80 1.05
C GLN A 112 -0.36 9.60 1.79
N ASP A 113 0.39 8.93 2.64
CA ASP A 113 1.44 9.50 3.46
C ASP A 113 2.61 10.05 2.65
N ASP A 114 3.32 10.96 3.29
CA ASP A 114 4.52 11.63 2.80
C ASP A 114 5.66 10.65 2.49
N GLU A 115 5.66 9.47 3.12
CA GLU A 115 6.67 8.42 2.97
C GLU A 115 6.92 8.04 1.50
N LEU A 116 5.86 7.70 0.76
CA LEU A 116 5.98 7.27 -0.64
C LEU A 116 6.39 8.41 -1.56
N ALA A 117 5.97 9.64 -1.27
CA ALA A 117 6.39 10.83 -2.01
C ALA A 117 7.87 11.12 -1.77
N CYS A 118 8.31 11.02 -0.51
CA CYS A 118 9.69 11.23 -0.10
C CYS A 118 10.62 10.14 -0.69
N ALA A 119 10.23 8.87 -0.61
CA ALA A 119 10.98 7.78 -1.22
C ALA A 119 11.10 7.95 -2.75
N TYR A 120 10.01 8.37 -3.40
CA TYR A 120 10.03 8.65 -4.84
C TYR A 120 10.95 9.81 -5.19
N HIS A 121 10.94 10.91 -4.41
CA HIS A 121 11.85 12.05 -4.56
C HIS A 121 13.31 11.60 -4.44
N ALA A 122 13.65 10.91 -3.35
CA ALA A 122 15.01 10.44 -3.09
C ALA A 122 15.55 9.54 -4.20
N ALA A 123 14.70 8.69 -4.78
CA ALA A 123 15.09 7.76 -5.83
C ALA A 123 15.14 8.36 -7.24
N ASN A 124 14.37 9.42 -7.53
CA ASN A 124 14.17 9.87 -8.91
C ASN A 124 14.49 11.35 -9.17
N ALA A 125 14.66 12.17 -8.12
CA ALA A 125 14.80 13.62 -8.26
C ALA A 125 15.52 14.26 -7.06
N ALA A 126 16.56 13.61 -6.55
CA ALA A 126 17.33 14.05 -5.39
C ALA A 126 18.01 15.44 -5.59
N ASP A 127 18.19 15.87 -6.84
CA ASP A 127 18.71 17.17 -7.25
C ASP A 127 17.70 18.32 -7.16
N ARG A 128 16.42 18.01 -6.93
CA ARG A 128 15.31 18.99 -6.87
C ARG A 128 14.83 19.21 -5.44
N PRO A 129 14.30 20.40 -5.12
CA PRO A 129 13.65 20.62 -3.83
C PRO A 129 12.49 19.68 -3.65
N TYR A 130 12.34 19.11 -2.45
CA TYR A 130 11.21 18.27 -2.11
C TYR A 130 9.89 19.05 -2.10
N ASP A 131 8.93 18.60 -2.88
CA ASP A 131 7.53 19.04 -2.84
C ASP A 131 6.60 17.83 -2.79
N ARG A 132 5.94 17.64 -1.66
CA ARG A 132 5.06 16.50 -1.40
C ARG A 132 4.02 16.29 -2.49
N ARG A 133 3.36 17.36 -2.95
CA ARG A 133 2.26 17.25 -3.92
C ARG A 133 2.75 16.77 -5.28
N THR A 134 3.87 17.31 -5.71
CA THR A 134 4.52 16.94 -6.97
C THR A 134 4.94 15.48 -6.95
N PHE A 135 5.67 15.05 -5.92
CA PHE A 135 6.20 13.68 -5.87
C PHE A 135 5.14 12.64 -5.53
N ALA A 136 4.14 12.96 -4.71
CA ALA A 136 2.98 12.08 -4.50
C ALA A 136 2.18 11.85 -5.79
N ARG A 137 2.02 12.88 -6.64
CA ARG A 137 1.38 12.74 -7.95
C ARG A 137 2.22 11.91 -8.91
N ALA A 138 3.53 12.14 -8.96
CA ALA A 138 4.44 11.39 -9.82
C ALA A 138 4.46 9.90 -9.43
N TYR A 139 4.58 9.58 -8.15
CA TYR A 139 4.46 8.23 -7.63
C TYR A 139 3.10 7.59 -7.97
N SER A 140 2.01 8.27 -7.62
CA SER A 140 0.65 7.74 -7.83
C SER A 140 0.35 7.51 -9.31
N GLY A 141 0.81 8.39 -10.19
CA GLY A 141 0.64 8.23 -11.63
C GLY A 141 1.27 6.95 -12.16
N ARG A 142 2.48 6.63 -11.71
CA ARG A 142 3.17 5.38 -12.07
C ARG A 142 2.57 4.17 -11.38
N ALA A 143 2.39 4.23 -10.07
CA ALA A 143 1.88 3.11 -9.28
C ALA A 143 0.48 2.67 -9.73
N TYR A 144 -0.43 3.62 -10.00
CA TYR A 144 -1.80 3.29 -10.37
C TYR A 144 -1.96 2.86 -11.83
N SER A 145 -1.03 3.23 -12.72
CA SER A 145 -1.09 2.84 -14.13
C SER A 145 -0.90 1.33 -14.38
N ILE A 146 -0.23 0.63 -13.47
CA ILE A 146 0.03 -0.81 -13.60
C ILE A 146 -1.10 -1.70 -13.05
N TYR A 147 -2.06 -1.11 -12.31
CA TYR A 147 -3.16 -1.88 -11.73
C TYR A 147 -4.18 -2.30 -12.78
N ARG A 148 -4.67 -3.54 -12.63
CA ARG A 148 -5.80 -4.09 -13.37
C ARG A 148 -6.96 -4.36 -12.40
N ASP A 149 -8.17 -4.53 -12.92
CA ASP A 149 -9.38 -4.78 -12.14
C ASP A 149 -9.23 -5.95 -11.15
N ARG A 150 -8.60 -7.06 -11.57
CA ARG A 150 -8.38 -8.23 -10.71
C ARG A 150 -7.51 -7.97 -9.50
N HIS A 151 -6.53 -7.04 -9.60
CA HIS A 151 -5.67 -6.67 -8.47
C HIS A 151 -6.49 -5.93 -7.41
N VAL A 152 -7.34 -5.01 -7.86
CA VAL A 152 -8.22 -4.24 -6.97
C VAL A 152 -9.31 -5.14 -6.37
N ASP A 153 -9.91 -6.03 -7.16
CA ASP A 153 -10.92 -6.97 -6.68
C ASP A 153 -10.37 -7.85 -5.56
N ARG A 154 -9.19 -8.45 -5.76
CA ARG A 154 -8.50 -9.24 -4.75
C ARG A 154 -8.17 -8.42 -3.50
N GLY A 155 -7.61 -7.22 -3.67
CA GLY A 155 -7.27 -6.34 -2.56
C GLY A 155 -8.50 -5.97 -1.73
N VAL A 156 -9.60 -5.56 -2.38
CA VAL A 156 -10.86 -5.23 -1.69
C VAL A 156 -11.44 -6.44 -0.96
N ALA A 157 -11.37 -7.64 -1.55
CA ALA A 157 -11.79 -8.88 -0.87
C ALA A 157 -10.98 -9.15 0.40
N MET A 158 -9.66 -8.93 0.37
CA MET A 158 -8.78 -9.07 1.54
C MET A 158 -9.10 -8.03 2.62
N VAL A 159 -9.34 -6.77 2.23
CA VAL A 159 -9.77 -5.70 3.15
C VAL A 159 -11.10 -6.07 3.82
N PHE A 160 -12.10 -6.50 3.04
CA PHE A 160 -13.40 -6.94 3.58
C PHE A 160 -13.23 -8.04 4.61
N LYS A 161 -12.41 -9.05 4.30
CA LYS A 161 -12.10 -10.15 5.23
C LYS A 161 -11.46 -9.62 6.52
N ALA A 162 -10.50 -8.70 6.44
CA ALA A 162 -9.81 -8.16 7.60
C ALA A 162 -10.75 -7.39 8.54
N VAL A 163 -11.71 -6.62 8.00
CA VAL A 163 -12.69 -5.88 8.81
C VAL A 163 -13.91 -6.73 9.20
N GLY A 164 -13.96 -8.00 8.77
CA GLY A 164 -15.04 -8.94 9.11
C GLY A 164 -16.30 -8.80 8.28
N LEU A 165 -16.18 -8.25 7.07
CA LEU A 165 -17.22 -8.24 6.05
C LEU A 165 -17.08 -9.46 5.12
N ASN A 166 -18.17 -9.82 4.43
CA ASN A 166 -18.14 -10.94 3.49
C ASN A 166 -17.34 -10.55 2.22
N PRO A 167 -16.19 -11.20 1.96
CA PRO A 167 -15.31 -10.88 0.81
C PRO A 167 -15.86 -11.35 -0.54
N GLN A 168 -17.00 -12.04 -0.58
CA GLN A 168 -17.68 -12.51 -1.80
C GLN A 168 -19.03 -11.84 -2.01
N SER A 169 -19.34 -10.78 -1.25
CA SER A 169 -20.62 -10.09 -1.30
C SER A 169 -20.77 -9.21 -2.56
N ARG A 170 -22.02 -8.84 -2.87
CA ARG A 170 -22.29 -7.83 -3.92
C ARG A 170 -21.67 -6.48 -3.57
N LEU A 171 -21.62 -6.14 -2.27
CA LEU A 171 -21.00 -4.91 -1.78
C LEU A 171 -19.49 -4.90 -2.07
N GLN A 172 -18.80 -6.03 -1.83
CA GLN A 172 -17.37 -6.16 -2.16
C GLN A 172 -17.14 -5.92 -3.65
N ARG A 173 -17.90 -6.55 -4.54
CA ARG A 173 -17.78 -6.38 -6.00
C ARG A 173 -18.05 -4.94 -6.45
N PHE A 174 -19.04 -4.29 -5.86
CA PHE A 174 -19.32 -2.88 -6.11
C PHE A 174 -18.13 -1.99 -5.66
N ALA A 175 -17.63 -2.19 -4.44
CA ALA A 175 -16.49 -1.47 -3.90
C ALA A 175 -15.22 -1.68 -4.76
N ALA A 176 -14.97 -2.89 -5.24
CA ALA A 176 -13.85 -3.19 -6.14
C ALA A 176 -13.95 -2.45 -7.48
N ARG A 177 -15.14 -2.44 -8.10
CA ARG A 177 -15.37 -1.69 -9.35
C ARG A 177 -15.18 -0.19 -9.17
N LEU A 178 -15.72 0.37 -8.08
CA LEU A 178 -15.55 1.78 -7.75
C LEU A 178 -14.09 2.12 -7.48
N GLY A 179 -13.39 1.28 -6.72
CA GLY A 179 -11.96 1.43 -6.45
C GLY A 179 -11.12 1.40 -7.72
N TYR A 180 -11.37 0.44 -8.61
CA TYR A 180 -10.67 0.37 -9.89
C TYR A 180 -10.96 1.58 -10.78
N TRP A 181 -12.21 2.00 -10.88
CA TRP A 181 -12.59 3.21 -11.61
C TRP A 181 -11.87 4.45 -11.07
N PHE A 182 -11.79 4.59 -9.75
CA PHE A 182 -11.08 5.71 -9.12
C PHE A 182 -9.58 5.68 -9.47
N LEU A 183 -8.90 4.55 -9.29
CA LEU A 183 -7.46 4.41 -9.58
C LEU A 183 -7.16 4.67 -11.07
N SER A 184 -7.91 4.04 -11.97
CA SER A 184 -7.71 4.19 -13.42
C SER A 184 -8.01 5.63 -13.90
N SER A 185 -9.06 6.26 -13.38
CA SER A 185 -9.40 7.65 -13.70
C SER A 185 -8.36 8.63 -13.17
N HIS A 186 -7.77 8.34 -12.00
CA HIS A 186 -6.70 9.15 -11.42
C HIS A 186 -5.42 9.03 -12.24
N ALA A 187 -4.99 7.82 -12.56
CA ALA A 187 -3.84 7.57 -13.42
C ALA A 187 -3.98 8.25 -14.81
N ALA A 188 -5.15 8.13 -15.44
CA ALA A 188 -5.41 8.77 -16.72
C ALA A 188 -5.37 10.31 -16.67
N ARG A 189 -5.84 10.91 -15.57
CA ARG A 189 -5.74 12.38 -15.37
C ARG A 189 -4.30 12.83 -15.21
N LEU A 190 -3.50 12.08 -14.45
CA LEU A 190 -2.09 12.42 -14.25
C LEU A 190 -1.27 12.24 -15.53
N ALA A 191 -1.55 11.21 -16.33
CA ALA A 191 -0.90 11.03 -17.64
C ALA A 191 -1.15 12.20 -18.59
N ARG A 192 -2.39 12.72 -18.62
CA ARG A 192 -2.74 13.90 -19.47
C ARG A 192 -2.11 15.21 -18.98
N ALA A 193 -1.85 15.34 -17.69
CA ALA A 193 -1.22 16.54 -17.13
C ALA A 193 0.29 16.59 -17.38
N ASN A 194 0.89 15.46 -17.74
CA ASN A 194 2.34 15.31 -18.02
C ASN A 194 2.64 15.21 -19.54
N ALA A 195 1.61 15.17 -20.39
CA ALA A 195 1.72 15.18 -21.84
C ALA A 195 1.58 16.60 -22.40
#